data_d1226cff0b2f3b11206e095267d19c60
#
_entry.id   d1226cff0b2f3b11206e095267d19c60
#
_cell.length_a   1.000
_cell.length_b   1.000
_cell.length_c   1.000
_cell.angle_alpha   90.00
_cell.angle_beta   90.00
_cell.angle_gamma   90.00
#
_symmetry.space_group_name_H-M   'P 1'
#
loop_
_entity.id
_entity.type
_entity.pdbx_description
1 polymer ?
#
loop_
_entity_poly.entity_id
_entity_poly.type
_entity_poly.pdbx_seq_one_letter_code
_entity_poly.pdbx_strand_id
1 'polypeptide(L)'
;MDNLLLEKTIKEIEQLTPTLLNECYGVYDKIFRKLPIIACEPIEESLQFFRVRIADRSVNEQIPSSFSYKPQSLNPKINRLNMQGESMFYGALYPYTAIKECGIVQNQDFYLSRWFIPKEAQLTMYRIFSEQELVTNKKVAGLIQQVKSKGYNDSTKLLSILSEKLTSERKGIGKYNFTALYASYMRRNRFHKPQDETGKKVRFMADGFLYKSVKSNNPDEINLAIFPEIIDKWASLDFVIKGTINESYDKMLGVIGILNEDKMVWNNTIKPYNLINPE
;
A
#
# COMPACT_ATOMS: atom_id res chain seq x y z
N MET A 1 -22.13 15.72 -4.02
CA MET A 1 -22.85 14.43 -4.24
C MET A 1 -23.59 14.14 -2.95
N ASP A 2 -24.83 13.67 -2.98
CA ASP A 2 -25.56 13.30 -1.76
C ASP A 2 -24.83 12.11 -1.08
N ASN A 3 -24.66 12.16 0.24
CA ASN A 3 -24.03 11.07 1.01
C ASN A 3 -24.69 9.71 0.73
N LEU A 4 -26.02 9.72 0.56
CA LEU A 4 -26.80 8.54 0.22
C LEU A 4 -26.40 7.95 -1.14
N LEU A 5 -26.14 8.81 -2.12
CA LEU A 5 -25.71 8.40 -3.45
C LEU A 5 -24.30 7.79 -3.40
N LEU A 6 -23.38 8.34 -2.61
CA LEU A 6 -22.03 7.79 -2.45
C LEU A 6 -22.07 6.38 -1.83
N GLU A 7 -22.81 6.20 -0.74
CA GLU A 7 -22.97 4.90 -0.07
C GLU A 7 -23.63 3.85 -0.98
N LYS A 8 -24.66 4.25 -1.73
CA LYS A 8 -25.32 3.39 -2.71
C LYS A 8 -24.33 2.94 -3.80
N THR A 9 -23.58 3.89 -4.37
CA THR A 9 -22.58 3.59 -5.39
C THR A 9 -21.50 2.63 -4.89
N ILE A 10 -21.02 2.81 -3.64
CA ILE A 10 -20.02 1.92 -3.06
C ILE A 10 -20.58 0.50 -2.92
N LYS A 11 -21.81 0.35 -2.45
CA LYS A 11 -22.47 -0.97 -2.36
C LYS A 11 -22.63 -1.64 -3.73
N GLU A 12 -22.98 -0.87 -4.74
CA GLU A 12 -23.06 -1.38 -6.13
C GLU A 12 -21.68 -1.87 -6.62
N ILE A 13 -20.61 -1.09 -6.41
CA ILE A 13 -19.24 -1.47 -6.78
C ILE A 13 -18.83 -2.77 -6.08
N GLU A 14 -19.14 -2.94 -4.80
CA GLU A 14 -18.77 -4.13 -4.03
C GLU A 14 -19.49 -5.41 -4.48
N GLN A 15 -20.59 -5.28 -5.20
CA GLN A 15 -21.34 -6.41 -5.74
C GLN A 15 -20.88 -6.83 -7.15
N LEU A 16 -20.06 -6.02 -7.84
CA LEU A 16 -19.61 -6.32 -9.18
C LEU A 16 -18.61 -7.48 -9.21
N THR A 17 -18.70 -8.26 -10.30
CA THR A 17 -17.63 -9.22 -10.62
C THR A 17 -16.39 -8.46 -11.10
N PRO A 18 -15.18 -9.06 -11.05
CA PRO A 18 -13.97 -8.42 -11.56
C PRO A 18 -14.07 -7.95 -13.01
N THR A 19 -14.73 -8.71 -13.87
CA THR A 19 -14.94 -8.36 -15.28
C THR A 19 -15.81 -7.12 -15.41
N LEU A 20 -16.98 -7.12 -14.78
CA LEU A 20 -17.90 -5.96 -14.79
C LEU A 20 -17.26 -4.72 -14.17
N LEU A 21 -16.46 -4.88 -13.13
CA LEU A 21 -15.77 -3.77 -12.50
C LEU A 21 -14.80 -3.09 -13.48
N ASN A 22 -14.07 -3.85 -14.28
CA ASN A 22 -13.19 -3.32 -15.32
C ASN A 22 -13.97 -2.60 -16.44
N GLU A 23 -15.09 -3.14 -16.86
CA GLU A 23 -15.95 -2.53 -17.90
C GLU A 23 -16.58 -1.22 -17.42
N CYS A 24 -16.99 -1.16 -16.16
CA CYS A 24 -17.65 0.01 -15.56
C CYS A 24 -16.67 1.09 -15.07
N TYR A 25 -15.35 0.90 -15.21
CA TYR A 25 -14.35 1.84 -14.71
C TYR A 25 -14.66 3.30 -15.10
N GLY A 26 -14.99 3.58 -16.35
CA GLY A 26 -15.25 4.94 -16.84
C GLY A 26 -16.47 5.62 -16.20
N VAL A 27 -17.43 4.84 -15.71
CA VAL A 27 -18.60 5.37 -14.98
C VAL A 27 -18.19 5.87 -13.60
N TYR A 28 -17.44 5.05 -12.86
CA TYR A 28 -17.01 5.36 -11.50
C TYR A 28 -15.88 6.39 -11.45
N ASP A 29 -15.05 6.47 -12.47
CA ASP A 29 -14.04 7.52 -12.64
C ASP A 29 -14.66 8.92 -12.57
N LYS A 30 -15.83 9.14 -13.17
CA LYS A 30 -16.56 10.42 -13.10
C LYS A 30 -16.97 10.80 -11.67
N ILE A 31 -17.21 9.81 -10.81
CA ILE A 31 -17.55 10.04 -9.40
C ILE A 31 -16.30 10.44 -8.63
N PHE A 32 -15.19 9.71 -8.78
CA PHE A 32 -13.93 10.00 -8.10
C PHE A 32 -13.33 11.36 -8.46
N ARG A 33 -13.49 11.81 -9.72
CA ARG A 33 -13.03 13.15 -10.18
C ARG A 33 -13.66 14.32 -9.41
N LYS A 34 -14.85 14.12 -8.84
CA LYS A 34 -15.54 15.15 -8.06
C LYS A 34 -15.04 15.23 -6.61
N LEU A 35 -14.19 14.30 -6.20
CA LEU A 35 -13.70 14.21 -4.84
C LEU A 35 -12.29 14.79 -4.76
N PRO A 36 -12.05 15.85 -3.97
CA PRO A 36 -10.71 16.41 -3.80
C PRO A 36 -9.80 15.41 -3.09
N ILE A 37 -8.54 15.37 -3.52
CA ILE A 37 -7.49 14.56 -2.93
C ILE A 37 -6.83 15.38 -1.81
N ILE A 38 -7.12 15.07 -0.55
CA ILE A 38 -6.72 15.88 0.60
C ILE A 38 -5.67 15.21 1.50
N ALA A 39 -5.19 14.04 1.15
CA ALA A 39 -4.31 13.25 2.03
C ALA A 39 -2.97 12.86 1.38
N CYS A 40 -2.46 13.68 0.44
CA CYS A 40 -1.12 13.44 -0.12
C CYS A 40 -0.07 14.06 0.79
N GLU A 41 0.87 13.24 1.25
CA GLU A 41 1.99 13.65 2.09
C GLU A 41 3.32 13.43 1.33
N PRO A 42 4.18 14.45 1.21
CA PRO A 42 5.53 14.24 0.69
C PRO A 42 6.34 13.42 1.70
N ILE A 43 7.17 12.53 1.20
CA ILE A 43 8.18 11.83 1.98
C ILE A 43 9.48 12.63 1.84
N GLU A 44 9.87 13.32 2.90
CA GLU A 44 11.01 14.25 2.92
C GLU A 44 12.35 13.53 3.07
N GLU A 45 12.32 12.33 3.67
CA GLU A 45 13.49 11.49 3.92
C GLU A 45 13.52 10.29 2.98
N SER A 46 14.63 9.59 2.97
CA SER A 46 14.73 8.30 2.31
C SER A 46 13.76 7.30 2.94
N LEU A 47 13.10 6.49 2.12
CA LEU A 47 12.12 5.52 2.57
C LEU A 47 12.72 4.12 2.61
N GLN A 48 12.81 3.55 3.82
CA GLN A 48 13.12 2.14 4.04
C GLN A 48 11.84 1.37 4.33
N PHE A 49 11.68 0.20 3.72
CA PHE A 49 10.48 -0.62 3.89
C PHE A 49 10.78 -2.10 3.68
N PHE A 50 9.85 -2.93 4.14
CA PHE A 50 10.02 -4.38 4.19
C PHE A 50 8.88 -5.08 3.47
N ARG A 51 9.22 -6.20 2.83
CA ARG A 51 8.25 -7.08 2.20
C ARG A 51 8.50 -8.52 2.58
N VAL A 52 7.42 -9.26 2.81
CA VAL A 52 7.47 -10.70 3.11
C VAL A 52 6.90 -11.52 1.94
N ARG A 53 7.53 -12.65 1.67
CA ARG A 53 7.02 -13.73 0.82
C ARG A 53 7.14 -15.06 1.54
N ILE A 54 6.08 -15.85 1.50
CA ILE A 54 6.14 -17.26 1.94
C ILE A 54 7.12 -17.99 1.01
N ALA A 55 7.98 -18.83 1.58
CA ALA A 55 8.91 -19.64 0.82
C ALA A 55 8.14 -20.80 0.15
N ASP A 56 7.93 -20.64 -1.14
CA ASP A 56 7.28 -21.66 -1.97
C ASP A 56 8.09 -21.87 -3.28
N ARG A 57 7.70 -22.86 -4.07
CA ARG A 57 8.39 -23.22 -5.32
C ARG A 57 8.34 -22.13 -6.39
N SER A 58 7.53 -21.10 -6.24
CA SER A 58 7.43 -19.99 -7.20
C SER A 58 8.51 -18.94 -7.01
N VAL A 59 9.27 -18.99 -5.91
CA VAL A 59 10.36 -18.05 -5.61
C VAL A 59 11.65 -18.55 -6.20
N ASN A 60 12.20 -17.84 -7.17
CA ASN A 60 13.56 -18.06 -7.61
C ASN A 60 14.52 -17.21 -6.77
N GLU A 61 15.28 -17.87 -5.88
CA GLU A 61 16.18 -17.22 -4.92
C GLU A 61 17.34 -16.46 -5.55
N GLN A 62 17.65 -16.70 -6.82
CA GLN A 62 18.74 -16.03 -7.53
C GLN A 62 18.29 -14.72 -8.20
N ILE A 63 16.99 -14.51 -8.35
CA ILE A 63 16.43 -13.39 -9.10
C ILE A 63 15.83 -12.34 -8.15
N PRO A 64 16.38 -11.11 -8.10
CA PRO A 64 15.91 -10.04 -7.21
C PRO A 64 14.42 -9.71 -7.38
N SER A 65 13.90 -9.76 -8.60
CA SER A 65 12.48 -9.51 -8.88
C SER A 65 11.53 -10.52 -8.23
N SER A 66 12.04 -11.70 -7.83
CA SER A 66 11.26 -12.66 -7.04
C SER A 66 10.85 -12.13 -5.67
N PHE A 67 11.54 -11.14 -5.14
CA PHE A 67 11.24 -10.49 -3.86
C PHE A 67 10.45 -9.19 -4.01
N SER A 68 10.21 -8.74 -5.25
CA SER A 68 9.43 -7.55 -5.58
C SER A 68 7.94 -7.84 -5.74
N TYR A 69 7.20 -6.96 -6.39
CA TYR A 69 5.78 -7.12 -6.67
C TYR A 69 5.53 -8.24 -7.71
N LYS A 70 4.32 -8.76 -7.68
CA LYS A 70 3.89 -9.79 -8.64
C LYS A 70 3.61 -9.15 -9.99
N PRO A 71 4.17 -9.66 -11.11
CA PRO A 71 3.88 -9.16 -12.45
C PRO A 71 2.38 -9.18 -12.78
N GLN A 72 1.94 -8.28 -13.65
CA GLN A 72 0.53 -8.13 -14.05
C GLN A 72 -0.07 -9.45 -14.57
N SER A 73 0.67 -10.15 -15.43
CA SER A 73 0.24 -11.44 -16.03
C SER A 73 -0.02 -12.53 -14.99
N LEU A 74 0.56 -12.41 -13.80
CA LEU A 74 0.42 -13.36 -12.71
C LEU A 74 -0.56 -12.89 -11.63
N ASN A 75 -1.30 -11.81 -11.83
CA ASN A 75 -2.19 -11.23 -10.84
C ASN A 75 -3.67 -11.37 -11.22
N PRO A 76 -4.27 -12.57 -11.09
CA PRO A 76 -5.62 -12.88 -11.56
C PRO A 76 -6.73 -12.38 -10.63
N LYS A 77 -6.39 -11.77 -9.49
CA LYS A 77 -7.35 -11.40 -8.45
C LYS A 77 -7.28 -9.92 -8.11
N ILE A 78 -8.42 -9.38 -7.71
CA ILE A 78 -8.49 -8.06 -7.07
C ILE A 78 -7.89 -8.19 -5.66
N ASN A 79 -6.96 -7.31 -5.33
CA ASN A 79 -6.39 -7.19 -4.00
C ASN A 79 -6.80 -5.84 -3.39
N ARG A 80 -6.30 -5.54 -2.20
CA ARG A 80 -6.72 -4.39 -1.40
C ARG A 80 -6.62 -3.05 -2.16
N LEU A 81 -5.58 -2.85 -2.97
CA LEU A 81 -5.29 -1.61 -3.70
C LEU A 81 -4.86 -1.84 -5.16
N ASN A 82 -5.25 -2.94 -5.77
CA ASN A 82 -5.09 -3.14 -7.21
C ASN A 82 -6.20 -3.98 -7.82
N MET A 83 -6.57 -3.61 -9.02
CA MET A 83 -7.52 -4.36 -9.84
C MET A 83 -6.91 -5.67 -10.35
N GLN A 84 -7.77 -6.57 -10.86
CA GLN A 84 -7.32 -7.74 -11.60
C GLN A 84 -6.46 -7.30 -12.79
N GLY A 85 -5.33 -7.96 -13.00
CA GLY A 85 -4.38 -7.60 -14.06
C GLY A 85 -3.55 -6.34 -13.79
N GLU A 86 -3.66 -5.75 -12.60
CA GLU A 86 -2.78 -4.66 -12.16
C GLU A 86 -1.80 -5.16 -11.10
N SER A 87 -0.58 -4.63 -11.09
CA SER A 87 0.42 -4.90 -10.06
C SER A 87 0.49 -3.78 -9.04
N MET A 88 0.87 -4.16 -7.82
CA MET A 88 1.13 -3.26 -6.71
C MET A 88 2.23 -3.87 -5.84
N PHE A 89 3.19 -3.06 -5.41
CA PHE A 89 4.15 -3.49 -4.40
C PHE A 89 3.53 -3.27 -3.02
N TYR A 90 3.29 -4.34 -2.28
CA TYR A 90 2.83 -4.31 -0.90
C TYR A 90 3.97 -4.56 0.06
N GLY A 91 4.10 -3.74 1.07
CA GLY A 91 5.09 -3.86 2.14
C GLY A 91 4.63 -3.16 3.42
N ALA A 92 5.56 -3.00 4.35
CA ALA A 92 5.35 -2.28 5.60
C ALA A 92 6.61 -1.47 5.99
N LEU A 93 6.43 -0.44 6.82
CA LEU A 93 7.56 0.36 7.31
C LEU A 93 8.43 -0.42 8.31
N TYR A 94 7.88 -1.45 8.94
CA TYR A 94 8.60 -2.28 9.90
C TYR A 94 8.57 -3.76 9.50
N PRO A 95 9.66 -4.52 9.73
CA PRO A 95 9.73 -5.95 9.38
C PRO A 95 8.67 -6.76 10.11
N TYR A 96 8.43 -6.50 11.38
CA TYR A 96 7.43 -7.15 12.19
C TYR A 96 6.00 -6.97 11.63
N THR A 97 5.66 -5.76 11.18
CA THR A 97 4.39 -5.46 10.55
C THR A 97 4.22 -6.26 9.25
N ALA A 98 5.26 -6.32 8.41
CA ALA A 98 5.23 -7.09 7.16
C ALA A 98 5.00 -8.60 7.41
N ILE A 99 5.61 -9.16 8.45
CA ILE A 99 5.47 -10.56 8.85
C ILE A 99 4.05 -10.84 9.33
N LYS A 100 3.49 -10.00 10.20
CA LYS A 100 2.11 -10.13 10.69
C LYS A 100 1.07 -10.04 9.57
N GLU A 101 1.23 -9.08 8.66
CA GLU A 101 0.29 -8.91 7.53
C GLU A 101 0.26 -10.13 6.62
N CYS A 102 1.40 -10.80 6.40
CA CYS A 102 1.47 -12.05 5.65
C CYS A 102 0.94 -13.26 6.41
N GLY A 103 0.67 -13.13 7.73
CA GLY A 103 0.16 -14.22 8.55
C GLY A 103 1.17 -15.36 8.70
N ILE A 104 2.46 -15.04 8.73
CA ILE A 104 3.52 -16.03 8.94
C ILE A 104 3.34 -16.65 10.31
N VAL A 105 3.42 -17.97 10.37
CA VAL A 105 3.36 -18.75 11.63
C VAL A 105 4.74 -19.26 12.00
N GLN A 106 4.91 -19.64 13.27
CA GLN A 106 6.15 -20.22 13.79
C GLN A 106 6.59 -21.41 12.92
N ASN A 107 7.89 -21.54 12.69
CA ASN A 107 8.53 -22.58 11.87
C ASN A 107 8.11 -22.60 10.38
N GLN A 108 7.40 -21.59 9.92
CA GLN A 108 7.13 -21.42 8.50
C GLN A 108 8.31 -20.68 7.85
N ASP A 109 8.84 -21.28 6.78
CA ASP A 109 9.89 -20.62 5.98
C ASP A 109 9.31 -19.46 5.18
N PHE A 110 10.01 -18.33 5.22
CA PHE A 110 9.67 -17.14 4.44
C PHE A 110 10.90 -16.32 4.09
N TYR A 111 10.71 -15.38 3.18
CA TYR A 111 11.70 -14.36 2.82
C TYR A 111 11.23 -13.01 3.34
N LEU A 112 12.12 -12.29 4.04
CA LEU A 112 11.97 -10.90 4.43
C LEU A 112 12.95 -10.07 3.63
N SER A 113 12.48 -9.25 2.71
CA SER A 113 13.30 -8.35 1.91
C SER A 113 13.24 -6.92 2.45
N ARG A 114 14.38 -6.26 2.54
CA ARG A 114 14.51 -4.82 2.83
C ARG A 114 14.73 -4.07 1.52
N TRP A 115 13.95 -3.00 1.37
CA TRP A 115 13.97 -2.13 0.20
C TRP A 115 14.23 -0.69 0.61
N PHE A 116 14.82 0.06 -0.29
CA PHE A 116 15.18 1.44 -0.07
C PHE A 116 14.81 2.29 -1.28
N ILE A 117 14.20 3.48 -1.03
CA ILE A 117 13.99 4.52 -2.02
C ILE A 117 14.67 5.78 -1.52
N PRO A 118 15.58 6.40 -2.30
CA PRO A 118 16.30 7.59 -1.89
C PRO A 118 15.38 8.82 -1.87
N LYS A 119 15.70 9.82 -1.05
CA LYS A 119 14.94 11.07 -0.92
C LYS A 119 14.82 11.86 -2.23
N GLU A 120 15.78 11.68 -3.14
CA GLU A 120 15.82 12.30 -4.47
C GLU A 120 14.63 11.86 -5.35
N ALA A 121 13.98 10.75 -5.01
CA ALA A 121 12.75 10.31 -5.66
C ALA A 121 11.58 11.25 -5.42
N GLN A 122 11.62 12.08 -4.35
CA GLN A 122 10.59 13.04 -3.97
C GLN A 122 9.20 12.42 -3.95
N LEU A 123 9.06 11.29 -3.25
CA LEU A 123 7.82 10.53 -3.19
C LEU A 123 6.70 11.34 -2.56
N THR A 124 5.51 11.18 -3.11
CA THR A 124 4.27 11.66 -2.50
C THR A 124 3.36 10.47 -2.24
N MET A 125 3.03 10.21 -0.98
CA MET A 125 2.19 9.09 -0.59
C MET A 125 0.79 9.56 -0.20
N TYR A 126 -0.23 8.83 -0.62
CA TYR A 126 -1.60 9.06 -0.17
C TYR A 126 -1.81 8.36 1.18
N ARG A 127 -1.88 9.15 2.25
CA ARG A 127 -2.11 8.62 3.58
C ARG A 127 -3.58 8.36 3.82
N ILE A 128 -3.91 7.13 4.21
CA ILE A 128 -5.24 6.73 4.64
C ILE A 128 -5.19 6.63 6.16
N PHE A 129 -5.84 7.60 6.80
CA PHE A 129 -5.92 7.70 8.24
C PHE A 129 -6.89 6.66 8.80
N SER A 130 -6.58 6.07 9.94
CA SER A 130 -7.54 5.26 10.69
C SER A 130 -8.68 6.13 11.24
N GLU A 131 -9.81 5.54 11.59
CA GLU A 131 -10.92 6.27 12.21
C GLU A 131 -10.48 7.01 13.48
N GLN A 132 -9.62 6.40 14.26
CA GLN A 132 -9.04 7.01 15.46
C GLN A 132 -8.19 8.25 15.09
N GLU A 133 -7.32 8.17 14.09
CA GLU A 133 -6.52 9.30 13.64
C GLU A 133 -7.37 10.44 13.08
N LEU A 134 -8.47 10.14 12.39
CA LEU A 134 -9.40 11.16 11.88
C LEU A 134 -10.01 12.01 13.00
N VAL A 135 -10.14 11.45 14.21
CA VAL A 135 -10.72 12.13 15.37
C VAL A 135 -9.65 12.77 16.26
N THR A 136 -8.54 12.07 16.50
CA THR A 136 -7.54 12.47 17.51
C THR A 136 -6.39 13.31 16.95
N ASN A 137 -6.08 13.20 15.66
CA ASN A 137 -4.99 13.94 15.06
C ASN A 137 -5.42 15.37 14.71
N LYS A 138 -4.93 16.36 15.47
CA LYS A 138 -5.27 17.79 15.31
C LYS A 138 -4.99 18.31 13.89
N LYS A 139 -3.88 17.89 13.25
CA LYS A 139 -3.53 18.28 11.88
C LYS A 139 -4.55 17.77 10.89
N VAL A 140 -4.94 16.50 11.02
CA VAL A 140 -5.96 15.86 10.17
C VAL A 140 -7.33 16.49 10.40
N ALA A 141 -7.72 16.71 11.64
CA ALA A 141 -8.98 17.38 11.99
C ALA A 141 -9.05 18.80 11.38
N GLY A 142 -7.93 19.55 11.43
CA GLY A 142 -7.83 20.87 10.81
C GLY A 142 -8.01 20.82 9.29
N LEU A 143 -7.37 19.86 8.61
CA LEU A 143 -7.53 19.66 7.16
C LEU A 143 -8.98 19.30 6.82
N ILE A 144 -9.61 18.40 7.58
CA ILE A 144 -11.01 18.03 7.41
C ILE A 144 -11.93 19.25 7.54
N GLN A 145 -11.70 20.08 8.56
CA GLN A 145 -12.49 21.28 8.78
C GLN A 145 -12.32 22.29 7.63
N GLN A 146 -11.10 22.48 7.15
CA GLN A 146 -10.80 23.35 6.01
C GLN A 146 -11.48 22.85 4.71
N VAL A 147 -11.52 21.54 4.49
CA VAL A 147 -12.19 20.94 3.34
C VAL A 147 -13.71 21.08 3.45
N LYS A 148 -14.27 20.89 4.64
CA LYS A 148 -15.71 21.10 4.91
C LYS A 148 -16.11 22.55 4.70
N SER A 149 -15.32 23.51 5.16
CA SER A 149 -15.62 24.96 4.99
C SER A 149 -15.64 25.37 3.51
N LYS A 150 -14.93 24.66 2.65
CA LYS A 150 -14.95 24.83 1.19
C LYS A 150 -16.08 24.08 0.49
N GLY A 151 -17.00 23.47 1.22
CA GLY A 151 -18.16 22.74 0.68
C GLY A 151 -17.91 21.30 0.23
N TYR A 152 -16.73 20.73 0.51
CA TYR A 152 -16.35 19.37 0.12
C TYR A 152 -16.68 18.32 1.19
N ASN A 153 -17.92 18.27 1.64
CA ASN A 153 -18.37 17.30 2.66
C ASN A 153 -18.18 15.83 2.20
N ASP A 154 -18.36 15.57 0.91
CA ASP A 154 -18.22 14.23 0.33
C ASP A 154 -16.80 13.69 0.47
N SER A 155 -15.78 14.55 0.47
CA SER A 155 -14.38 14.14 0.60
C SER A 155 -14.07 13.59 1.98
N THR A 156 -14.66 14.17 3.02
CA THR A 156 -14.47 13.69 4.40
C THR A 156 -15.17 12.36 4.61
N LYS A 157 -16.34 12.17 4.00
CA LYS A 157 -17.06 10.89 4.02
C LYS A 157 -16.26 9.81 3.27
N LEU A 158 -15.70 10.14 2.10
CA LEU A 158 -14.86 9.21 1.35
C LEU A 158 -13.63 8.79 2.14
N LEU A 159 -12.96 9.72 2.84
CA LEU A 159 -11.82 9.39 3.70
C LEU A 159 -12.20 8.43 4.80
N SER A 160 -13.33 8.65 5.48
CA SER A 160 -13.84 7.73 6.51
C SER A 160 -14.12 6.35 5.94
N ILE A 161 -14.76 6.27 4.78
CA ILE A 161 -15.06 5.00 4.10
C ILE A 161 -13.76 4.29 3.68
N LEU A 162 -12.79 5.00 3.10
CA LEU A 162 -11.49 4.42 2.73
C LEU A 162 -10.74 3.92 3.97
N SER A 163 -10.78 4.70 5.06
CA SER A 163 -10.22 4.30 6.35
C SER A 163 -10.82 2.98 6.81
N GLU A 164 -12.13 2.91 6.99
CA GLU A 164 -12.83 1.70 7.39
C GLU A 164 -12.47 0.50 6.49
N LYS A 165 -12.55 0.71 5.17
CA LYS A 165 -12.36 -0.38 4.19
C LYS A 165 -10.92 -0.88 4.07
N LEU A 166 -9.93 -0.06 4.36
CA LEU A 166 -8.51 -0.41 4.26
C LEU A 166 -7.90 -0.86 5.58
N THR A 167 -8.42 -0.40 6.71
CA THR A 167 -7.90 -0.70 8.05
C THR A 167 -8.70 -1.76 8.81
N SER A 168 -9.75 -2.32 8.22
CA SER A 168 -10.53 -3.42 8.79
C SER A 168 -10.31 -4.74 8.07
N GLU A 169 -10.44 -5.85 8.81
CA GLU A 169 -10.51 -7.17 8.20
C GLU A 169 -11.82 -7.33 7.44
N ARG A 170 -11.74 -7.72 6.19
CA ARG A 170 -12.91 -7.90 5.33
C ARG A 170 -13.01 -9.31 4.81
N LYS A 171 -14.22 -9.85 4.83
CA LYS A 171 -14.56 -11.18 4.31
C LYS A 171 -15.57 -11.06 3.17
N GLY A 172 -15.60 -12.04 2.29
CA GLY A 172 -16.58 -12.12 1.21
C GLY A 172 -16.08 -11.69 -0.17
N ILE A 173 -16.95 -11.92 -1.15
CA ILE A 173 -16.74 -11.56 -2.56
C ILE A 173 -16.85 -10.03 -2.69
N GLY A 174 -16.01 -9.44 -3.55
CA GLY A 174 -16.06 -7.99 -3.80
C GLY A 174 -15.50 -7.09 -2.70
N LYS A 175 -15.00 -7.68 -1.61
CA LYS A 175 -14.52 -6.95 -0.43
C LYS A 175 -13.49 -5.84 -0.69
N TYR A 176 -12.77 -5.94 -1.78
CA TYR A 176 -11.74 -4.97 -2.19
C TYR A 176 -12.08 -4.19 -3.46
N ASN A 177 -13.24 -4.44 -4.07
CA ASN A 177 -13.61 -3.82 -5.34
C ASN A 177 -13.51 -2.29 -5.29
N PHE A 178 -14.08 -1.68 -4.26
CA PHE A 178 -14.08 -0.23 -4.12
C PHE A 178 -12.68 0.35 -3.91
N THR A 179 -11.88 -0.22 -3.02
CA THR A 179 -10.54 0.28 -2.71
C THR A 179 -9.56 0.04 -3.86
N ALA A 180 -9.67 -1.08 -4.56
CA ALA A 180 -8.88 -1.38 -5.74
C ALA A 180 -9.23 -0.44 -6.91
N LEU A 181 -10.52 -0.19 -7.14
CA LEU A 181 -10.99 0.73 -8.15
C LEU A 181 -10.51 2.17 -7.87
N TYR A 182 -10.58 2.59 -6.60
CA TYR A 182 -10.06 3.89 -6.18
C TYR A 182 -8.55 4.02 -6.39
N ALA A 183 -7.78 2.99 -6.03
CA ALA A 183 -6.34 2.98 -6.25
C ALA A 183 -5.97 3.01 -7.74
N SER A 184 -6.71 2.27 -8.57
CA SER A 184 -6.58 2.30 -10.03
C SER A 184 -6.91 3.70 -10.59
N TYR A 185 -7.95 4.35 -10.08
CA TYR A 185 -8.28 5.74 -10.43
C TYR A 185 -7.13 6.68 -10.07
N MET A 186 -6.58 6.60 -8.88
CA MET A 186 -5.46 7.43 -8.42
C MET A 186 -4.23 7.24 -9.31
N ARG A 187 -3.88 5.99 -9.64
CA ARG A 187 -2.76 5.67 -10.52
C ARG A 187 -2.92 6.22 -11.92
N ARG A 188 -4.09 6.05 -12.55
CA ARG A 188 -4.37 6.49 -13.93
C ARG A 188 -4.46 8.01 -14.04
N ASN A 189 -4.96 8.69 -13.00
CA ASN A 189 -5.10 10.14 -12.98
C ASN A 189 -3.87 10.87 -12.42
N ARG A 190 -2.82 10.15 -12.10
CA ARG A 190 -1.54 10.68 -11.64
C ARG A 190 -0.95 11.78 -12.54
N PHE A 191 -1.28 11.76 -13.82
CA PHE A 191 -0.81 12.72 -14.82
C PHE A 191 -1.80 13.86 -15.10
N HIS A 192 -3.03 13.81 -14.57
CA HIS A 192 -3.98 14.90 -14.72
C HIS A 192 -3.71 15.97 -13.66
N LYS A 193 -3.46 17.18 -14.15
CA LYS A 193 -3.09 18.36 -13.35
C LYS A 193 -4.35 19.11 -12.94
N PRO A 194 -4.81 19.11 -11.68
CA PRO A 194 -5.70 20.17 -11.23
C PRO A 194 -4.97 21.52 -11.38
N GLN A 195 -5.73 22.54 -11.72
CA GLN A 195 -5.22 23.91 -11.68
C GLN A 195 -5.42 24.43 -10.26
N ASP A 196 -4.41 25.08 -9.71
CA ASP A 196 -4.58 25.86 -8.48
C ASP A 196 -5.36 27.16 -8.75
N GLU A 197 -5.64 27.92 -7.70
CA GLU A 197 -6.38 29.18 -7.78
C GLU A 197 -5.69 30.23 -8.69
N THR A 198 -4.42 30.03 -9.05
CA THR A 198 -3.64 30.90 -9.94
C THR A 198 -3.62 30.39 -11.39
N GLY A 199 -4.31 29.30 -11.70
CA GLY A 199 -4.26 28.65 -12.99
C GLY A 199 -3.00 27.80 -13.23
N LYS A 200 -2.11 27.71 -12.24
CA LYS A 200 -0.90 26.90 -12.29
C LYS A 200 -1.26 25.44 -12.11
N LYS A 201 -0.81 24.61 -13.05
CA LYS A 201 -1.04 23.17 -12.98
C LYS A 201 -0.30 22.57 -11.79
N VAL A 202 -1.01 22.22 -10.73
CA VAL A 202 -0.45 21.52 -9.57
C VAL A 202 -0.47 20.01 -9.86
N ARG A 203 0.68 19.39 -9.70
CA ARG A 203 0.85 17.95 -9.92
C ARG A 203 0.50 17.22 -8.64
N PHE A 204 -0.75 16.76 -8.51
CA PHE A 204 -1.10 15.77 -7.51
C PHE A 204 -0.71 14.39 -8.02
N MET A 205 0.38 13.85 -7.52
CA MET A 205 0.84 12.52 -7.87
C MET A 205 1.06 11.75 -6.58
N ALA A 206 0.11 10.89 -6.26
CA ALA A 206 0.40 9.85 -5.29
C ALA A 206 1.24 8.77 -5.97
N ASP A 207 2.36 8.42 -5.38
CA ASP A 207 3.27 7.36 -5.80
C ASP A 207 2.88 6.01 -5.19
N GLY A 208 1.94 6.07 -4.24
CA GLY A 208 1.42 4.93 -3.51
C GLY A 208 0.55 5.35 -2.34
N PHE A 209 0.30 4.41 -1.44
CA PHE A 209 -0.57 4.57 -0.28
C PHE A 209 0.15 4.18 1.00
N LEU A 210 -0.11 4.92 2.09
CA LEU A 210 0.21 4.54 3.46
C LEU A 210 -1.08 4.29 4.22
N TYR A 211 -1.18 3.20 4.96
CA TYR A 211 -2.36 2.87 5.75
C TYR A 211 -2.00 2.00 6.95
N LYS A 212 -2.78 2.13 8.03
CA LYS A 212 -2.58 1.37 9.26
C LYS A 212 -2.69 -0.14 9.00
N SER A 213 -1.83 -0.94 9.65
CA SER A 213 -1.94 -2.40 9.67
C SER A 213 -3.26 -2.84 10.31
N VAL A 214 -3.96 -3.78 9.68
CA VAL A 214 -5.17 -4.40 10.22
C VAL A 214 -4.85 -5.50 11.25
N LYS A 215 -3.61 -5.93 11.30
CA LYS A 215 -3.12 -7.00 12.20
C LYS A 215 -2.49 -6.45 13.46
N SER A 216 -2.54 -5.13 13.65
CA SER A 216 -1.94 -4.47 14.79
C SER A 216 -2.87 -3.41 15.41
N ASN A 217 -2.80 -3.31 16.74
CA ASN A 217 -3.41 -2.21 17.48
C ASN A 217 -2.48 -1.00 17.60
N ASN A 218 -1.18 -1.16 17.28
CA ASN A 218 -0.22 -0.07 17.32
C ASN A 218 -0.47 0.89 16.14
N PRO A 219 -0.70 2.19 16.39
CA PRO A 219 -0.93 3.18 15.34
C PRO A 219 0.30 3.41 14.43
N ASP A 220 1.50 3.12 14.92
CA ASP A 220 2.75 3.31 14.18
C ASP A 220 3.04 2.16 13.20
N GLU A 221 2.33 1.05 13.31
CA GLU A 221 2.46 -0.08 12.38
C GLU A 221 1.74 0.22 11.06
N ILE A 222 2.48 0.79 10.12
CA ILE A 222 2.01 1.28 8.83
C ILE A 222 2.39 0.31 7.71
N ASN A 223 1.40 -0.04 6.91
CA ASN A 223 1.56 -0.69 5.63
C ASN A 223 1.74 0.34 4.52
N LEU A 224 2.41 -0.07 3.46
CA LEU A 224 2.53 0.70 2.24
C LEU A 224 2.15 -0.12 1.02
N ALA A 225 1.64 0.58 0.02
CA ALA A 225 1.41 0.04 -1.32
C ALA A 225 1.94 1.05 -2.33
N ILE A 226 2.98 0.68 -3.08
CA ILE A 226 3.67 1.56 -4.02
C ILE A 226 3.39 1.10 -5.44
N PHE A 227 3.17 2.05 -6.35
CA PHE A 227 2.96 1.73 -7.76
C PHE A 227 4.22 1.13 -8.38
N PRO A 228 4.09 0.10 -9.24
CA PRO A 228 5.22 -0.61 -9.84
C PRO A 228 6.26 0.29 -10.50
N GLU A 229 5.81 1.29 -11.25
CA GLU A 229 6.68 2.23 -11.95
C GLU A 229 7.58 3.08 -11.05
N ILE A 230 7.22 3.20 -9.77
CA ILE A 230 8.07 3.85 -8.76
C ILE A 230 9.13 2.88 -8.26
N ILE A 231 8.71 1.64 -8.00
CA ILE A 231 9.62 0.57 -7.56
C ILE A 231 10.69 0.36 -8.63
N ASP A 232 10.28 0.19 -9.90
CA ASP A 232 11.20 -0.07 -11.01
C ASP A 232 12.19 1.07 -11.24
N LYS A 233 11.77 2.32 -10.97
CA LYS A 233 12.60 3.50 -11.22
C LYS A 233 13.52 3.85 -10.04
N TRP A 234 13.07 3.69 -8.81
CA TRP A 234 13.69 4.30 -7.65
C TRP A 234 14.06 3.33 -6.52
N ALA A 235 13.41 2.14 -6.46
CA ALA A 235 13.67 1.23 -5.36
C ALA A 235 14.87 0.33 -5.63
N SER A 236 15.71 0.16 -4.63
CA SER A 236 16.77 -0.82 -4.59
C SER A 236 16.49 -1.88 -3.53
N LEU A 237 16.77 -3.14 -3.87
CA LEU A 237 16.78 -4.24 -2.92
C LEU A 237 18.11 -4.20 -2.15
N ASP A 238 18.05 -4.06 -0.84
CA ASP A 238 19.23 -4.01 0.00
C ASP A 238 19.67 -5.42 0.39
N PHE A 239 18.79 -6.17 1.04
CA PHE A 239 19.01 -7.58 1.35
C PHE A 239 17.72 -8.39 1.44
N VAL A 240 17.88 -9.70 1.48
CA VAL A 240 16.82 -10.66 1.78
C VAL A 240 17.29 -11.61 2.87
N ILE A 241 16.45 -11.85 3.89
CA ILE A 241 16.65 -12.90 4.87
C ILE A 241 15.69 -14.03 4.55
N LYS A 242 16.22 -15.25 4.38
CA LYS A 242 15.44 -16.48 4.32
C LYS A 242 15.50 -17.18 5.67
N GLY A 243 14.38 -17.48 6.30
CA GLY A 243 14.37 -18.13 7.59
C GLY A 243 12.97 -18.28 8.19
N THR A 244 12.96 -18.50 9.51
CA THR A 244 11.76 -18.70 10.33
C THR A 244 11.73 -17.71 11.48
N ILE A 245 10.56 -17.51 12.07
CA ILE A 245 10.39 -16.66 13.27
C ILE A 245 10.24 -17.52 14.53
N ASN A 246 10.61 -16.94 15.68
CA ASN A 246 10.33 -17.48 17.00
C ASN A 246 8.88 -17.18 17.45
N GLU A 247 8.48 -17.74 18.60
CA GLU A 247 7.13 -17.57 19.15
C GLU A 247 6.74 -16.13 19.46
N SER A 248 7.69 -15.32 19.90
CA SER A 248 7.44 -13.91 20.27
C SER A 248 7.42 -12.95 19.08
N TYR A 249 7.76 -13.42 17.88
CA TYR A 249 7.86 -12.59 16.66
C TYR A 249 8.89 -11.44 16.75
N ASP A 250 9.81 -11.48 17.69
CA ASP A 250 10.84 -10.46 17.89
C ASP A 250 12.17 -10.79 17.19
N LYS A 251 12.38 -12.09 16.86
CA LYS A 251 13.60 -12.58 16.21
C LYS A 251 13.29 -13.52 15.07
N MET A 252 14.10 -13.40 14.03
CA MET A 252 14.13 -14.30 12.90
C MET A 252 15.46 -15.04 12.88
N LEU A 253 15.43 -16.36 12.68
CA LEU A 253 16.63 -17.17 12.42
C LEU A 253 16.72 -17.45 10.93
N GLY A 254 17.80 -17.07 10.28
CA GLY A 254 17.90 -17.24 8.85
C GLY A 254 19.26 -16.96 8.25
N VAL A 255 19.32 -17.11 6.94
CA VAL A 255 20.47 -16.77 6.10
C VAL A 255 20.20 -15.50 5.32
N ILE A 256 21.22 -14.69 5.11
CA ILE A 256 21.11 -13.44 4.38
C ILE A 256 21.56 -13.61 2.92
N GLY A 257 20.77 -13.08 2.00
CA GLY A 257 21.13 -12.89 0.60
C GLY A 257 21.33 -11.41 0.29
N ILE A 258 22.40 -11.09 -0.40
CA ILE A 258 22.75 -9.72 -0.82
C ILE A 258 22.80 -9.70 -2.34
N LEU A 259 22.36 -8.60 -2.92
CA LEU A 259 22.44 -8.39 -4.36
C LEU A 259 23.90 -8.13 -4.77
N ASN A 260 24.41 -8.93 -5.67
CA ASN A 260 25.71 -8.72 -6.30
C ASN A 260 25.49 -8.68 -7.83
N GLU A 261 25.71 -7.53 -8.42
CA GLU A 261 25.29 -7.22 -9.78
C GLU A 261 23.77 -7.51 -9.96
N ASP A 262 23.41 -8.49 -10.80
CA ASP A 262 22.03 -8.85 -11.09
C ASP A 262 21.54 -10.14 -10.41
N LYS A 263 22.34 -10.70 -9.47
CA LYS A 263 22.03 -11.97 -8.81
C LYS A 263 22.13 -11.88 -7.31
N MET A 264 21.29 -12.67 -6.65
CA MET A 264 21.37 -12.84 -5.19
C MET A 264 22.50 -13.82 -4.83
N VAL A 265 23.38 -13.38 -3.93
CA VAL A 265 24.45 -14.20 -3.32
C VAL A 265 24.08 -14.46 -1.87
N TRP A 266 23.97 -15.73 -1.50
CA TRP A 266 23.51 -16.16 -0.20
C TRP A 266 24.67 -16.51 0.72
N ASN A 267 24.65 -15.98 1.93
CA ASN A 267 25.56 -16.41 2.99
C ASN A 267 24.90 -17.57 3.76
N ASN A 268 25.50 -18.74 3.73
CA ASN A 268 24.96 -19.96 4.35
C ASN A 268 25.05 -19.98 5.89
N THR A 269 25.56 -18.93 6.52
CA THR A 269 25.65 -18.86 7.98
C THR A 269 24.30 -18.41 8.56
N ILE A 270 23.65 -19.29 9.32
CA ILE A 270 22.40 -18.95 10.04
C ILE A 270 22.71 -18.00 11.18
N LYS A 271 22.01 -16.87 11.21
CA LYS A 271 22.14 -15.85 12.27
C LYS A 271 20.77 -15.42 12.79
N PRO A 272 20.69 -14.96 14.07
CA PRO A 272 19.52 -14.27 14.57
C PRO A 272 19.46 -12.82 14.04
N TYR A 273 18.27 -12.38 13.64
CA TYR A 273 17.97 -11.01 13.23
C TYR A 273 16.89 -10.44 14.13
N ASN A 274 17.11 -9.26 14.67
CA ASN A 274 16.13 -8.54 15.47
C ASN A 274 15.09 -7.89 14.54
N LEU A 275 13.82 -8.14 14.80
CA LEU A 275 12.71 -7.64 13.97
C LEU A 275 12.06 -6.37 14.53
N ILE A 276 12.34 -6.03 15.80
CA ILE A 276 11.79 -4.85 16.48
C ILE A 276 12.67 -3.63 16.20
N ASN A 277 13.99 -3.80 16.32
CA ASN A 277 14.99 -2.77 16.05
C ASN A 277 16.00 -3.33 15.03
N PRO A 278 15.68 -3.35 13.75
CA PRO A 278 16.61 -3.81 12.72
C PRO A 278 17.69 -2.75 12.52
N GLU A 279 18.90 -3.05 12.97
CA GLU A 279 20.12 -2.29 12.63
C GLU A 279 20.59 -2.61 11.22
#